data_9d73d33f44819724cb27ebdaffdca085
#
_entry.id   9d73d33f44819724cb27ebdaffdca085
#
_cell.length_a   1.000
_cell.length_b   1.000
_cell.length_c   1.000
_cell.angle_alpha   90.00
_cell.angle_beta   90.00
_cell.angle_gamma   90.00
#
_symmetry.space_group_name_H-M   'P 1'
#
loop_
_entity.id
_entity.type
_entity.pdbx_description
1 polymer ?
#
loop_
_entity_poly.entity_id
_entity_poly.type
_entity_poly.pdbx_seq_one_letter_code
_entity_poly.pdbx_strand_id
1 'polypeptide(L)'
;MRKPLPRKYHDKFADDVKALPTENLQRRALHIITDVSKGTLEGKPLEEHSAVGDLSDCRKIYFDERDDIAPRYRLVYRLLPNEVQAVCVEGITVGQRKALAVYVEAARRLGRFVEDE
;
A
#
# COMPACT_ATOMS: atom_id res chain seq x y z
N MET A 1 -20.48 -13.01 -8.45
CA MET A 1 -19.05 -12.81 -8.08
C MET A 1 -18.28 -12.23 -9.26
N ARG A 2 -17.59 -11.14 -9.07
CA ARG A 2 -16.77 -10.60 -10.14
C ARG A 2 -15.49 -11.43 -10.30
N LYS A 3 -14.97 -11.48 -11.52
CA LYS A 3 -13.66 -12.08 -11.74
C LYS A 3 -12.59 -11.27 -11.02
N PRO A 4 -11.59 -11.94 -10.43
CA PRO A 4 -10.46 -11.23 -9.86
C PRO A 4 -9.77 -10.37 -10.91
N LEU A 5 -9.41 -9.15 -10.54
CA LEU A 5 -8.63 -8.28 -11.41
C LEU A 5 -7.19 -8.75 -11.49
N PRO A 6 -6.52 -8.57 -12.63
CA PRO A 6 -5.08 -8.80 -12.70
C PRO A 6 -4.35 -7.99 -11.64
N ARG A 7 -3.32 -8.59 -11.05
CA ARG A 7 -2.51 -7.95 -10.01
C ARG A 7 -1.15 -7.60 -10.60
N LYS A 8 -0.77 -6.34 -10.46
CA LYS A 8 0.56 -5.87 -10.81
C LYS A 8 1.27 -5.38 -9.56
N TYR A 9 2.57 -5.52 -9.55
CA TYR A 9 3.39 -5.13 -8.42
C TYR A 9 4.46 -4.16 -8.92
N HIS A 10 4.60 -3.04 -8.22
CA HIS A 10 5.73 -2.16 -8.47
C HIS A 10 7.03 -2.93 -8.23
N ASP A 11 8.08 -2.65 -8.99
CA ASP A 11 9.34 -3.38 -8.90
C ASP A 11 9.90 -3.46 -7.48
N LYS A 12 9.72 -2.40 -6.70
CA LYS A 12 10.20 -2.33 -5.32
C LYS A 12 9.25 -2.96 -4.30
N PHE A 13 8.03 -3.29 -4.71
CA PHE A 13 7.05 -3.88 -3.79
C PHE A 13 7.51 -5.24 -3.28
N ALA A 14 8.10 -6.05 -4.14
CA ALA A 14 8.63 -7.36 -3.74
C ALA A 14 9.73 -7.21 -2.68
N ASP A 15 10.57 -6.20 -2.80
CA ASP A 15 11.61 -5.92 -1.81
C ASP A 15 10.99 -5.49 -0.47
N ASP A 16 9.93 -4.68 -0.50
CA ASP A 16 9.20 -4.29 0.70
C ASP A 16 8.64 -5.52 1.43
N VAL A 17 8.05 -6.45 0.68
CA VAL A 17 7.49 -7.68 1.28
C VAL A 17 8.60 -8.52 1.90
N LYS A 18 9.70 -8.69 1.20
CA LYS A 18 10.85 -9.46 1.72
C LYS A 18 11.45 -8.83 2.97
N ALA A 19 11.36 -7.52 3.11
CA ALA A 19 11.87 -6.79 4.28
C ALA A 19 10.97 -6.93 5.50
N LEU A 20 9.75 -7.45 5.37
CA LEU A 20 8.88 -7.70 6.52
C LEU A 20 9.50 -8.78 7.41
N PRO A 21 9.43 -8.61 8.74
CA PRO A 21 10.23 -9.44 9.65
C PRO A 21 9.81 -10.90 9.78
N THR A 22 8.60 -11.27 9.36
CA THR A 22 8.12 -12.66 9.47
C THR A 22 7.47 -13.13 8.18
N GLU A 23 7.49 -14.45 7.96
CA GLU A 23 6.79 -15.04 6.82
C GLU A 23 5.27 -14.81 6.88
N ASN A 24 4.69 -14.79 8.08
CA ASN A 24 3.28 -14.50 8.24
C ASN A 24 2.92 -13.11 7.72
N LEU A 25 3.73 -12.11 8.03
CA LEU A 25 3.53 -10.76 7.51
C LEU A 25 3.68 -10.71 5.99
N GLN A 26 4.65 -11.41 5.46
CA GLN A 26 4.87 -11.47 4.01
C GLN A 26 3.67 -12.09 3.30
N ARG A 27 3.17 -13.22 3.80
CA ARG A 27 1.98 -13.85 3.25
C ARG A 27 0.74 -12.98 3.40
N ARG A 28 0.61 -12.31 4.53
CA ARG A 28 -0.52 -11.42 4.80
C ARG A 28 -0.57 -10.30 3.77
N ALA A 29 0.56 -9.66 3.48
CA ALA A 29 0.63 -8.60 2.49
C ALA A 29 0.15 -9.07 1.11
N LEU A 30 0.59 -10.25 0.68
CA LEU A 30 0.19 -10.82 -0.61
C LEU A 30 -1.29 -11.21 -0.62
N HIS A 31 -1.80 -11.76 0.49
CA HIS A 31 -3.24 -12.08 0.62
C HIS A 31 -4.11 -10.83 0.53
N ILE A 32 -3.67 -9.73 1.11
CA ILE A 32 -4.40 -8.46 1.03
C ILE A 32 -4.61 -8.04 -0.43
N ILE A 33 -3.55 -8.08 -1.23
CA ILE A 33 -3.65 -7.72 -2.66
C ILE A 33 -4.57 -8.70 -3.39
N THR A 34 -4.51 -9.97 -3.06
CA THR A 34 -5.42 -10.97 -3.64
C THR A 34 -6.88 -10.65 -3.30
N ASP A 35 -7.17 -10.33 -2.04
CA ASP A 35 -8.52 -10.02 -1.60
C ASP A 35 -9.03 -8.72 -2.23
N VAL A 36 -8.17 -7.72 -2.37
CA VAL A 36 -8.51 -6.49 -3.10
C VAL A 36 -8.86 -6.82 -4.56
N SER A 37 -8.06 -7.66 -5.20
CA SER A 37 -8.29 -8.03 -6.61
C SER A 37 -9.62 -8.77 -6.79
N LYS A 38 -10.05 -9.55 -5.80
CA LYS A 38 -11.33 -10.26 -5.80
C LYS A 38 -12.52 -9.37 -5.44
N GLY A 39 -12.27 -8.17 -4.94
CA GLY A 39 -13.32 -7.27 -4.47
C GLY A 39 -13.86 -7.61 -3.08
N THR A 40 -13.19 -8.50 -2.34
CA THR A 40 -13.62 -8.89 -0.98
C THR A 40 -13.03 -7.98 0.10
N LEU A 41 -12.06 -7.16 -0.26
CA LEU A 41 -11.43 -6.21 0.65
C LEU A 41 -11.24 -4.88 -0.08
N GLU A 42 -11.58 -3.78 0.59
CA GLU A 42 -11.40 -2.44 0.05
C GLU A 42 -10.70 -1.57 1.09
N GLY A 43 -9.61 -0.94 0.66
CA GLY A 43 -8.88 -0.01 1.50
C GLY A 43 -9.52 1.37 1.54
N LYS A 44 -9.00 2.22 2.42
CA LYS A 44 -9.44 3.60 2.54
C LYS A 44 -8.67 4.48 1.57
N PRO A 45 -9.32 5.48 0.95
CA PRO A 45 -8.60 6.43 0.11
C PRO A 45 -7.50 7.12 0.88
N LEU A 46 -6.39 7.39 0.21
CA LEU A 46 -5.39 8.29 0.78
C LEU A 46 -5.93 9.71 0.73
N GLU A 47 -5.74 10.43 1.82
CA GLU A 47 -6.04 11.84 1.83
C GLU A 47 -5.06 12.54 0.87
N GLU A 48 -5.55 13.62 0.26
CA GLU A 48 -4.71 14.39 -0.63
C GLU A 48 -3.59 15.06 0.17
N HIS A 49 -2.37 14.66 -0.14
CA HIS A 49 -1.17 15.27 0.42
C HIS A 49 -0.48 16.08 -0.67
N SER A 50 -0.97 17.28 -0.92
CA SER A 50 -0.46 18.14 -1.99
C SER A 50 1.04 18.40 -1.87
N ALA A 51 1.59 18.32 -0.66
CA ALA A 51 3.03 18.48 -0.42
C ALA A 51 3.87 17.34 -1.01
N VAL A 52 3.30 16.16 -1.24
CA VAL A 52 4.05 15.00 -1.74
C VAL A 52 3.60 14.54 -3.12
N GLY A 53 2.50 15.05 -3.63
CA GLY A 53 1.95 14.68 -4.94
C GLY A 53 0.51 14.20 -4.85
N ASP A 54 -0.12 13.98 -6.00
CA ASP A 54 -1.51 13.52 -6.08
C ASP A 54 -1.55 12.00 -5.90
N LEU A 55 -2.18 11.55 -4.83
CA LEU A 55 -2.38 10.13 -4.51
C LEU A 55 -3.87 9.79 -4.44
N SER A 56 -4.73 10.57 -5.11
CA SER A 56 -6.18 10.42 -5.02
C SER A 56 -6.70 9.07 -5.54
N ASP A 57 -5.96 8.40 -6.43
CA ASP A 57 -6.30 7.08 -6.95
C ASP A 57 -5.71 5.93 -6.12
N CYS A 58 -5.02 6.24 -5.03
CA CYS A 58 -4.41 5.25 -4.15
C CYS A 58 -5.30 4.99 -2.95
N ARG A 59 -5.16 3.78 -2.39
CA ARG A 59 -5.83 3.36 -1.18
C ARG A 59 -4.84 2.71 -0.25
N LYS A 60 -5.16 2.72 1.05
CA LYS A 60 -4.31 2.12 2.08
C LYS A 60 -5.07 1.08 2.88
N ILE A 61 -4.35 0.06 3.31
CA ILE A 61 -4.85 -0.95 4.23
C ILE A 61 -3.83 -1.12 5.33
N TYR A 62 -4.30 -0.97 6.57
CA TYR A 62 -3.48 -1.28 7.74
C TYR A 62 -3.56 -2.76 8.03
N PHE A 63 -2.46 -3.37 8.42
CA PHE A 63 -2.45 -4.80 8.72
C PHE A 63 -1.36 -5.19 9.71
N ASP A 64 -1.49 -6.38 10.24
CA ASP A 64 -0.47 -7.05 11.04
C ASP A 64 -0.63 -8.56 10.85
N GLU A 65 0.07 -9.37 11.65
CA GLU A 65 -0.05 -10.82 11.58
C GLU A 65 -1.44 -11.31 11.94
N ARG A 66 -2.17 -10.59 12.81
CA ARG A 66 -3.52 -10.91 13.24
C ARG A 66 -4.38 -9.65 13.24
N ASP A 67 -5.67 -9.85 13.07
CA ASP A 67 -6.64 -8.75 13.05
C ASP A 67 -6.98 -8.22 14.45
N ASP A 68 -6.62 -8.99 15.50
CA ASP A 68 -6.95 -8.64 16.88
C ASP A 68 -5.87 -7.82 17.59
N ILE A 69 -4.83 -7.41 16.87
CA ILE A 69 -3.79 -6.53 17.40
C ILE A 69 -3.75 -5.22 16.61
N ALA A 70 -3.28 -4.17 17.27
CA ALA A 70 -3.13 -2.88 16.61
C ALA A 70 -2.14 -3.02 15.44
N PRO A 71 -2.53 -2.62 14.23
CA PRO A 71 -1.69 -2.85 13.05
C PRO A 71 -0.43 -1.98 13.08
N ARG A 72 0.69 -2.61 12.76
CA ARG A 72 2.00 -1.96 12.69
C ARG A 72 2.45 -1.68 11.26
N TYR A 73 1.67 -2.09 10.27
CA TYR A 73 2.07 -2.00 8.87
C TYR A 73 0.96 -1.39 8.03
N ARG A 74 1.36 -0.82 6.91
CA ARG A 74 0.47 -0.17 5.96
C ARG A 74 0.86 -0.57 4.56
N LEU A 75 -0.12 -0.99 3.78
CA LEU A 75 0.04 -1.32 2.37
C LEU A 75 -0.67 -0.26 1.54
N VAL A 76 0.00 0.23 0.50
CA VAL A 76 -0.58 1.20 -0.45
C VAL A 76 -0.73 0.53 -1.80
N TYR A 77 -1.88 0.70 -2.42
CA TYR A 77 -2.16 0.19 -3.76
C TYR A 77 -2.96 1.20 -4.58
N ARG A 78 -2.94 1.03 -5.90
CA ARG A 78 -3.81 1.76 -6.83
C ARG A 78 -4.87 0.81 -7.35
N LEU A 79 -6.10 1.29 -7.44
CA LEU A 79 -7.18 0.56 -8.09
C LEU A 79 -7.41 1.20 -9.46
N LEU A 80 -7.04 0.49 -10.51
CA LEU A 80 -7.28 0.89 -11.89
C LEU A 80 -8.54 0.18 -12.40
N PRO A 81 -9.16 0.67 -13.50
CA PRO A 81 -10.38 0.03 -13.99
C PRO A 81 -10.24 -1.46 -14.28
N ASN A 82 -9.06 -1.89 -14.71
CA ASN A 82 -8.83 -3.26 -15.16
C ASN A 82 -7.77 -4.01 -14.36
N GLU A 83 -7.21 -3.39 -13.30
CA GLU A 83 -6.13 -4.04 -12.55
C GLU A 83 -5.96 -3.41 -11.18
N VAL A 84 -5.28 -4.14 -10.31
CA VAL A 84 -4.82 -3.63 -9.01
C VAL A 84 -3.30 -3.57 -9.05
N GLN A 85 -2.73 -2.44 -8.69
CA GLN A 85 -1.29 -2.26 -8.62
C GLN A 85 -0.85 -2.09 -7.16
N ALA A 86 -0.07 -3.03 -6.67
CA ALA A 86 0.57 -2.91 -5.36
C ALA A 86 1.75 -1.95 -5.47
N VAL A 87 1.80 -0.93 -4.63
CA VAL A 87 2.77 0.16 -4.72
C VAL A 87 3.85 0.02 -3.65
N CYS A 88 3.49 -0.06 -2.38
CA CYS A 88 4.46 -0.19 -1.31
C CYS A 88 3.85 -0.77 -0.03
N VAL A 89 4.73 -1.30 0.82
CA VAL A 89 4.41 -1.70 2.19
C VAL A 89 5.45 -1.08 3.10
N GLU A 90 5.00 -0.55 4.23
CA GLU A 90 5.93 0.04 5.19
C GLU A 90 5.40 -0.11 6.62
N GLY A 91 6.32 -0.17 7.56
CA GLY A 91 5.99 -0.15 8.98
C GLY A 91 5.43 1.21 9.40
N ILE A 92 4.38 1.17 10.20
CA ILE A 92 3.84 2.38 10.83
C ILE A 92 4.68 2.64 12.06
N THR A 93 5.35 3.77 12.08
CA THR A 93 6.15 4.15 13.23
C THR A 93 5.49 5.31 13.95
N VAL A 94 5.75 5.38 15.25
CA VAL A 94 5.24 6.47 16.08
C VAL A 94 5.90 7.77 15.66
N GLY A 95 5.09 8.75 15.23
CA GLY A 95 5.55 10.06 14.83
C GLY A 95 5.08 10.49 13.45
N GLN A 96 4.66 11.75 13.33
CA GLN A 96 4.07 12.29 12.11
C GLN A 96 5.00 12.25 10.89
N ARG A 97 6.31 12.45 11.11
CA ARG A 97 7.28 12.47 10.00
C ARG A 97 7.39 11.14 9.30
N LYS A 98 7.27 10.05 10.06
CA LYS A 98 7.39 8.70 9.50
C LYS A 98 6.07 8.24 8.86
N ALA A 99 4.94 8.75 9.32
CA ALA A 99 3.66 8.49 8.66
C ALA A 99 3.65 9.09 7.24
N LEU A 100 4.32 10.23 7.04
CA LEU A 100 4.42 10.86 5.73
C LEU A 100 5.37 10.12 4.78
N ALA A 101 6.35 9.40 5.29
CA ALA A 101 7.38 8.74 4.49
C ALA A 101 6.79 7.74 3.48
N VAL A 102 5.75 6.99 3.87
CA VAL A 102 5.12 6.04 2.94
C VAL A 102 4.42 6.74 1.79
N TYR A 103 3.86 7.92 2.03
CA TYR A 103 3.20 8.70 0.98
C TYR A 103 4.22 9.29 0.01
N VAL A 104 5.35 9.78 0.52
CA VAL A 104 6.46 10.25 -0.30
C VAL A 104 6.98 9.11 -1.17
N GLU A 105 7.19 7.93 -0.60
CA GLU A 105 7.67 6.77 -1.35
C GLU A 105 6.65 6.34 -2.42
N ALA A 106 5.36 6.31 -2.08
CA ALA A 106 4.33 5.99 -3.05
C ALA A 106 4.31 7.00 -4.21
N ALA A 107 4.40 8.28 -3.90
CA ALA A 107 4.43 9.31 -4.92
C ALA A 107 5.65 9.19 -5.83
N ARG A 108 6.81 8.87 -5.26
CA ARG A 108 8.04 8.65 -6.05
C ARG A 108 7.89 7.46 -6.99
N ARG A 109 7.39 6.35 -6.49
CA ARG A 109 7.21 5.13 -7.29
C ARG A 109 6.24 5.33 -8.44
N LEU A 110 5.25 6.19 -8.26
CA LEU A 110 4.27 6.50 -9.28
C LEU A 110 4.68 7.70 -10.16
N GLY A 111 5.86 8.29 -9.92
CA GLY A 111 6.33 9.43 -10.68
C GLY A 111 5.58 10.72 -10.38
N ARG A 112 4.99 10.83 -9.19
CA ARG A 112 4.12 11.97 -8.82
C ARG A 112 4.69 12.83 -7.72
N PHE A 113 5.89 12.50 -7.23
CA PHE A 113 6.49 13.26 -6.13
C PHE A 113 6.84 14.66 -6.59
N VAL A 114 6.34 15.65 -5.83
CA VAL A 114 6.65 17.06 -6.06
C VAL A 114 7.80 17.45 -5.14
N GLU A 115 8.93 17.81 -5.72
CA GLU A 115 10.07 18.31 -4.96
C GLU A 115 9.97 19.82 -4.85
N ASP A 116 10.11 20.32 -3.63
CA ASP A 116 10.30 21.76 -3.41
C ASP A 116 11.72 22.15 -3.84
N GLU A 117 11.79 23.04 -4.77
CA GLU A 117 13.08 23.62 -5.17
C GLU A 117 13.54 24.66 -4.16
#